data_87349d6f6cd54472e5025fe122e4b2f4
#
_entry.id   87349d6f6cd54472e5025fe122e4b2f4
#
_cell.length_a   1.000
_cell.length_b   1.000
_cell.length_c   1.000
_cell.angle_alpha   90.00
_cell.angle_beta   90.00
_cell.angle_gamma   90.00
#
_symmetry.space_group_name_H-M   'P 1'
#
loop_
_entity.id
_entity.type
_entity.pdbx_description
1 polymer ?
#
loop_
_entity_poly.entity_id
_entity_poly.type
_entity_poly.pdbx_seq_one_letter_code
_entity_poly.pdbx_strand_id
1 'polypeptide(L)'
;MGTGVVALNLAPSRALLSDLNPHLINFYQSINDEIITPKMVRSYLEFEGQLLRDKGEEHYYYIRDRFNREANPLDFLFVNRAGFNGMIRFNKKGGFNIPFCRKPNRFAQAYVTKIVNQVAWVSDTLRTKNFEFVCQDFQETILSAKSGDIIYCDPPYIGRHVDYFSSWNETHETDLADLLTLTPAKFILSSWHHNDFRKNEFIETHWSIFNVATREHFYHVGGKEANRNPVIEAMITNFKFNRTVEEAVLKQFELEMA
;
A
#
# COMPACT_ATOMS: atom_id res chain seq x y z
N MET A 1 -6.19 0.66 -2.34
CA MET A 1 -5.17 -0.11 -3.08
C MET A 1 -3.83 -0.15 -2.33
N GLY A 2 -3.43 0.94 -1.70
CA GLY A 2 -2.13 1.04 -1.06
C GLY A 2 -0.98 0.73 -2.02
N THR A 3 0.01 -0.07 -1.61
CA THR A 3 1.15 -0.45 -2.47
C THR A 3 0.79 -1.44 -3.59
N GLY A 4 -0.47 -1.89 -3.70
CA GLY A 4 -0.91 -2.86 -4.70
C GLY A 4 -0.34 -4.27 -4.54
N VAL A 5 0.42 -4.54 -3.47
CA VAL A 5 1.16 -5.79 -3.28
C VAL A 5 0.28 -7.03 -3.37
N VAL A 6 -0.93 -6.99 -2.81
CA VAL A 6 -1.85 -8.14 -2.84
C VAL A 6 -2.30 -8.44 -4.27
N ALA A 7 -2.83 -7.42 -4.97
CA ALA A 7 -3.34 -7.61 -6.35
C ALA A 7 -2.22 -8.00 -7.32
N LEU A 8 -1.04 -7.37 -7.22
CA LEU A 8 0.10 -7.65 -8.10
C LEU A 8 0.67 -9.06 -7.89
N ASN A 9 0.75 -9.56 -6.64
CA ASN A 9 1.23 -10.91 -6.37
C ASN A 9 0.20 -11.99 -6.73
N LEU A 10 -1.09 -11.75 -6.47
CA LEU A 10 -2.16 -12.67 -6.90
C LEU A 10 -2.31 -12.69 -8.43
N ALA A 11 -2.01 -11.58 -9.08
CA ALA A 11 -2.05 -11.37 -10.52
C ALA A 11 -3.31 -11.99 -11.19
N PRO A 12 -4.54 -11.68 -10.71
CA PRO A 12 -5.76 -12.19 -11.33
C PRO A 12 -5.84 -11.74 -12.78
N SER A 13 -6.67 -12.40 -13.58
CA SER A 13 -6.86 -12.02 -15.00
C SER A 13 -7.40 -10.59 -15.15
N ARG A 14 -8.20 -10.12 -14.19
CA ARG A 14 -8.77 -8.77 -14.12
C ARG A 14 -8.79 -8.27 -12.68
N ALA A 15 -8.44 -6.99 -12.49
CA ALA A 15 -8.57 -6.31 -11.20
C ALA A 15 -8.90 -4.83 -11.39
N LEU A 16 -9.76 -4.31 -10.50
CA LEU A 16 -9.96 -2.87 -10.29
C LEU A 16 -9.23 -2.48 -9.01
N LEU A 17 -8.27 -1.56 -9.10
CA LEU A 17 -7.50 -1.05 -7.99
C LEU A 17 -7.87 0.43 -7.75
N SER A 18 -8.47 0.71 -6.61
CA SER A 18 -8.88 2.07 -6.25
C SER A 18 -8.12 2.60 -5.04
N ASP A 19 -7.85 3.88 -5.05
CA ASP A 19 -7.25 4.63 -3.94
C ASP A 19 -7.67 6.10 -4.03
N LEU A 20 -7.77 6.78 -2.89
CA LEU A 20 -8.02 8.22 -2.86
C LEU A 20 -6.78 9.05 -3.19
N ASN A 21 -5.60 8.44 -3.17
CA ASN A 21 -4.35 9.12 -3.48
C ASN A 21 -4.10 9.16 -5.00
N PRO A 22 -4.31 10.32 -5.65
CA PRO A 22 -4.18 10.43 -7.11
C PRO A 22 -2.73 10.21 -7.58
N HIS A 23 -1.74 10.48 -6.73
CA HIS A 23 -0.33 10.29 -7.08
C HIS A 23 0.06 8.83 -7.14
N LEU A 24 -0.55 8.01 -6.26
CA LEU A 24 -0.36 6.58 -6.28
C LEU A 24 -1.01 5.95 -7.52
N ILE A 25 -2.24 6.33 -7.81
CA ILE A 25 -2.96 5.91 -9.03
C ILE A 25 -2.20 6.34 -10.28
N ASN A 26 -1.78 7.61 -10.36
CA ASN A 26 -1.01 8.12 -11.49
C ASN A 26 0.30 7.36 -11.72
N PHE A 27 1.00 6.97 -10.65
CA PHE A 27 2.24 6.19 -10.76
C PHE A 27 2.00 4.83 -11.42
N TYR A 28 1.03 4.07 -10.95
CA TYR A 28 0.72 2.75 -11.52
C TYR A 28 0.09 2.85 -12.91
N GLN A 29 -0.79 3.82 -13.13
CA GLN A 29 -1.36 4.07 -14.46
C GLN A 29 -0.25 4.45 -15.47
N SER A 30 0.72 5.27 -15.06
CA SER A 30 1.85 5.63 -15.92
C SER A 30 2.74 4.43 -16.30
N ILE A 31 2.84 3.41 -15.45
CA ILE A 31 3.52 2.15 -15.80
C ILE A 31 2.64 1.33 -16.75
N ASN A 32 1.35 1.25 -16.49
CA ASN A 32 0.39 0.52 -17.32
C ASN A 32 0.33 1.07 -18.76
N ASP A 33 0.38 2.38 -18.89
CA ASP A 33 0.34 3.10 -20.17
C ASP A 33 1.72 3.25 -20.84
N GLU A 34 2.74 2.58 -20.28
CA GLU A 34 4.14 2.64 -20.76
C GLU A 34 4.75 4.05 -20.80
N ILE A 35 4.13 5.03 -20.11
CA ILE A 35 4.68 6.40 -19.92
C ILE A 35 5.94 6.31 -19.03
N ILE A 36 5.95 5.40 -18.06
CA ILE A 36 7.12 5.04 -17.25
C ILE A 36 7.59 3.63 -17.63
N THR A 37 8.83 3.54 -18.10
CA THR A 37 9.47 2.27 -18.42
C THR A 37 10.63 1.97 -17.45
N PRO A 38 11.01 0.69 -17.28
CA PRO A 38 12.18 0.34 -16.47
C PRO A 38 13.47 1.07 -16.87
N LYS A 39 13.65 1.32 -18.17
CA LYS A 39 14.79 2.08 -18.70
C LYS A 39 14.76 3.55 -18.25
N MET A 40 13.59 4.19 -18.32
CA MET A 40 13.44 5.58 -17.86
C MET A 40 13.66 5.70 -16.36
N VAL A 41 13.10 4.76 -15.56
CA VAL A 41 13.33 4.69 -14.11
C VAL A 41 14.83 4.58 -13.80
N ARG A 42 15.56 3.73 -14.50
CA ARG A 42 17.01 3.59 -14.31
C ARG A 42 17.73 4.90 -14.56
N SER A 43 17.55 5.48 -15.75
CA SER A 43 18.24 6.72 -16.13
C SER A 43 17.91 7.87 -15.17
N TYR A 44 16.63 7.99 -14.77
CA TYR A 44 16.17 9.01 -13.83
C TYR A 44 16.80 8.83 -12.44
N LEU A 45 16.75 7.63 -11.87
CA LEU A 45 17.26 7.37 -10.52
C LEU A 45 18.82 7.41 -10.46
N GLU A 46 19.50 7.05 -11.52
CA GLU A 46 20.96 7.20 -11.60
C GLU A 46 21.36 8.67 -11.64
N PHE A 47 20.67 9.49 -12.45
CA PHE A 47 20.94 10.93 -12.57
C PHE A 47 20.58 11.68 -11.27
N GLU A 48 19.32 11.61 -10.83
CA GLU A 48 18.88 12.32 -9.63
C GLU A 48 19.52 11.75 -8.35
N GLY A 49 19.85 10.47 -8.35
CA GLY A 49 20.56 9.83 -7.25
C GLY A 49 22.02 10.29 -7.14
N GLN A 50 22.68 10.63 -8.27
CA GLN A 50 24.01 11.26 -8.25
C GLN A 50 23.91 12.66 -7.64
N LEU A 51 22.94 13.48 -8.09
CA LEU A 51 22.73 14.81 -7.55
C LEU A 51 22.37 14.78 -6.05
N LEU A 52 21.63 13.74 -5.59
CA LEU A 52 21.36 13.56 -4.16
C LEU A 52 22.66 13.26 -3.37
N ARG A 53 23.60 12.49 -3.92
CA ARG A 53 24.88 12.26 -3.27
C ARG A 53 25.71 13.55 -3.16
N ASP A 54 25.69 14.36 -4.21
CA ASP A 54 26.50 15.58 -4.30
C ASP A 54 25.96 16.73 -3.46
N LYS A 55 24.64 16.91 -3.44
CA LYS A 55 23.95 18.04 -2.81
C LYS A 55 23.16 17.68 -1.55
N GLY A 56 22.96 16.39 -1.28
CA GLY A 56 22.27 15.91 -0.08
C GLY A 56 20.83 16.41 0.05
N GLU A 57 20.54 16.99 1.20
CA GLU A 57 19.20 17.45 1.60
C GLU A 57 18.63 18.51 0.65
N GLU A 58 19.47 19.41 0.15
CA GLU A 58 19.07 20.46 -0.79
C GLU A 58 18.39 19.87 -2.04
N HIS A 59 19.00 18.83 -2.63
CA HIS A 59 18.46 18.18 -3.82
C HIS A 59 17.17 17.40 -3.52
N TYR A 60 17.08 16.77 -2.34
CA TYR A 60 15.85 16.12 -1.94
C TYR A 60 14.67 17.09 -1.91
N TYR A 61 14.85 18.24 -1.26
CA TYR A 61 13.79 19.24 -1.17
C TYR A 61 13.48 19.89 -2.51
N TYR A 62 14.48 20.08 -3.37
CA TYR A 62 14.24 20.52 -4.75
C TYR A 62 13.30 19.57 -5.51
N ILE A 63 13.57 18.24 -5.48
CA ILE A 63 12.70 17.25 -6.14
C ILE A 63 11.32 17.20 -5.46
N ARG A 64 11.24 17.28 -4.14
CA ARG A 64 9.96 17.29 -3.43
C ARG A 64 9.11 18.52 -3.82
N ASP A 65 9.70 19.67 -3.93
CA ASP A 65 9.00 20.89 -4.32
C ASP A 65 8.59 20.83 -5.80
N ARG A 66 9.40 20.24 -6.68
CA ARG A 66 9.05 19.95 -8.07
C ARG A 66 7.86 18.99 -8.13
N PHE A 67 7.92 17.88 -7.39
CA PHE A 67 6.80 16.94 -7.30
C PHE A 67 5.51 17.62 -6.82
N ASN A 68 5.59 18.47 -5.81
CA ASN A 68 4.42 19.19 -5.29
C ASN A 68 3.80 20.19 -6.30
N ARG A 69 4.55 20.63 -7.28
CA ARG A 69 4.03 21.52 -8.35
C ARG A 69 3.54 20.76 -9.57
N GLU A 70 4.22 19.69 -9.94
CA GLU A 70 4.09 19.03 -11.25
C GLU A 70 3.46 17.64 -11.18
N ALA A 71 3.40 17.04 -9.97
CA ALA A 71 2.88 15.70 -9.74
C ALA A 71 3.54 14.61 -10.63
N ASN A 72 4.81 14.82 -11.01
CA ASN A 72 5.53 13.88 -11.87
C ASN A 72 5.71 12.52 -11.16
N PRO A 73 5.30 11.40 -11.78
CA PRO A 73 5.34 10.10 -11.14
C PRO A 73 6.77 9.55 -10.90
N LEU A 74 7.79 9.99 -11.64
CA LEU A 74 9.19 9.64 -11.33
C LEU A 74 9.69 10.40 -10.10
N ASP A 75 9.28 11.67 -9.94
CA ASP A 75 9.56 12.42 -8.72
C ASP A 75 8.88 11.79 -7.51
N PHE A 76 7.64 11.29 -7.67
CA PHE A 76 6.95 10.55 -6.61
C PHE A 76 7.75 9.33 -6.14
N LEU A 77 8.25 8.52 -7.08
CA LEU A 77 9.12 7.38 -6.78
C LEU A 77 10.38 7.82 -6.02
N PHE A 78 11.01 8.92 -6.45
CA PHE A 78 12.22 9.46 -5.82
C PHE A 78 11.94 9.93 -4.38
N VAL A 79 10.92 10.78 -4.17
CA VAL A 79 10.64 11.34 -2.84
C VAL A 79 10.14 10.26 -1.86
N ASN A 80 9.42 9.27 -2.33
CA ASN A 80 9.07 8.11 -1.52
C ASN A 80 10.34 7.34 -1.07
N ARG A 81 11.23 7.02 -2.01
CA ARG A 81 12.45 6.25 -1.71
C ARG A 81 13.45 7.00 -0.85
N ALA A 82 13.63 8.30 -1.08
CA ALA A 82 14.58 9.15 -0.35
C ALA A 82 13.97 9.81 0.90
N GLY A 83 12.66 9.72 1.07
CA GLY A 83 11.94 10.19 2.25
C GLY A 83 12.15 9.28 3.47
N PHE A 84 11.85 9.83 4.64
CA PHE A 84 11.96 9.13 5.92
C PHE A 84 11.07 7.88 5.93
N ASN A 85 11.68 6.72 6.15
CA ASN A 85 11.04 5.39 6.21
C ASN A 85 10.22 4.99 4.97
N GLY A 86 10.37 5.66 3.81
CA GLY A 86 9.56 5.38 2.64
C GLY A 86 8.06 5.69 2.82
N MET A 87 7.73 6.55 3.77
CA MET A 87 6.34 6.93 4.05
C MET A 87 5.74 7.73 2.90
N ILE A 88 4.43 7.57 2.69
CA ILE A 88 3.64 8.39 1.79
C ILE A 88 2.70 9.21 2.67
N ARG A 89 2.96 10.53 2.78
CA ARG A 89 2.16 11.44 3.59
C ARG A 89 2.05 12.80 2.92
N PHE A 90 0.84 13.35 2.96
CA PHE A 90 0.51 14.65 2.43
C PHE A 90 -0.01 15.56 3.54
N ASN A 91 0.22 16.83 3.43
CA ASN A 91 -0.37 17.82 4.34
C ASN A 91 -1.82 18.16 3.92
N LYS A 92 -2.52 18.92 4.75
CA LYS A 92 -3.93 19.32 4.46
C LYS A 92 -4.12 20.13 3.18
N LYS A 93 -3.04 20.63 2.56
CA LYS A 93 -3.06 21.34 1.27
C LYS A 93 -2.72 20.42 0.09
N GLY A 94 -2.60 19.11 0.33
CA GLY A 94 -2.25 18.11 -0.70
C GLY A 94 -0.77 18.04 -1.05
N GLY A 95 0.11 18.74 -0.34
CA GLY A 95 1.55 18.68 -0.60
C GLY A 95 2.23 17.52 0.12
N PHE A 96 3.08 16.77 -0.57
CA PHE A 96 3.95 15.74 0.00
C PHE A 96 4.90 16.37 1.01
N ASN A 97 4.91 15.88 2.26
CA ASN A 97 5.57 16.55 3.37
C ASN A 97 6.55 15.67 4.19
N ILE A 98 6.93 14.52 3.66
CA ILE A 98 7.93 13.66 4.31
C ILE A 98 9.30 14.34 4.28
N PRO A 99 10.05 14.36 5.40
CA PRO A 99 11.40 14.90 5.44
C PRO A 99 12.40 13.94 4.78
N PHE A 100 13.56 14.45 4.42
CA PHE A 100 14.67 13.64 3.93
C PHE A 100 15.12 12.59 4.95
N CYS A 101 15.41 11.37 4.47
CA CYS A 101 15.87 10.27 5.34
C CYS A 101 17.33 10.42 5.82
N ARG A 102 18.04 11.49 5.43
CA ARG A 102 19.47 11.78 5.72
C ARG A 102 20.42 10.67 5.27
N LYS A 103 20.05 9.93 4.22
CA LYS A 103 20.87 8.86 3.62
C LYS A 103 21.07 9.17 2.14
N PRO A 104 22.17 9.87 1.73
CA PRO A 104 22.35 10.27 0.35
C PRO A 104 22.58 9.09 -0.62
N ASN A 105 23.01 7.93 -0.10
CA ASN A 105 23.24 6.71 -0.89
C ASN A 105 21.98 5.87 -1.15
N ARG A 106 20.78 6.46 -1.04
CA ARG A 106 19.50 5.73 -1.27
C ARG A 106 19.35 5.20 -2.69
N PHE A 107 20.11 5.74 -3.63
CA PHE A 107 20.14 5.35 -5.02
C PHE A 107 21.53 4.79 -5.44
N ALA A 108 22.21 4.08 -4.52
CA ALA A 108 23.36 3.26 -4.91
C ALA A 108 22.93 2.19 -5.93
N GLN A 109 23.85 1.78 -6.81
CA GLN A 109 23.58 0.92 -7.98
C GLN A 109 22.72 -0.31 -7.64
N ALA A 110 22.99 -0.99 -6.52
CA ALA A 110 22.22 -2.16 -6.11
C ALA A 110 20.75 -1.83 -5.83
N TYR A 111 20.48 -0.67 -5.20
CA TYR A 111 19.12 -0.23 -4.93
C TYR A 111 18.39 0.22 -6.19
N VAL A 112 19.06 0.93 -7.09
CA VAL A 112 18.50 1.30 -8.40
C VAL A 112 18.13 0.03 -9.17
N THR A 113 19.01 -0.95 -9.24
CA THR A 113 18.75 -2.23 -9.91
C THR A 113 17.54 -2.94 -9.29
N LYS A 114 17.41 -2.98 -7.95
CA LYS A 114 16.26 -3.58 -7.28
C LYS A 114 14.96 -2.86 -7.65
N ILE A 115 14.92 -1.52 -7.64
CA ILE A 115 13.74 -0.73 -8.00
C ILE A 115 13.37 -0.96 -9.47
N VAL A 116 14.35 -0.95 -10.37
CA VAL A 116 14.13 -1.19 -11.80
C VAL A 116 13.54 -2.57 -12.05
N ASN A 117 14.05 -3.60 -11.37
CA ASN A 117 13.51 -4.96 -11.47
C ASN A 117 12.07 -5.05 -10.94
N GLN A 118 11.75 -4.33 -9.86
CA GLN A 118 10.37 -4.25 -9.35
C GLN A 118 9.44 -3.56 -10.36
N VAL A 119 9.86 -2.45 -10.97
CA VAL A 119 9.07 -1.78 -12.01
C VAL A 119 8.92 -2.67 -13.24
N ALA A 120 9.94 -3.40 -13.65
CA ALA A 120 9.87 -4.35 -14.76
C ALA A 120 8.84 -5.45 -14.46
N TRP A 121 8.89 -6.03 -13.27
CA TRP A 121 7.92 -7.05 -12.84
C TRP A 121 6.49 -6.52 -12.82
N VAL A 122 6.26 -5.30 -12.31
CA VAL A 122 4.95 -4.65 -12.36
C VAL A 122 4.50 -4.44 -13.80
N SER A 123 5.35 -3.87 -14.66
CA SER A 123 5.05 -3.65 -16.08
C SER A 123 4.69 -4.95 -16.80
N ASP A 124 5.45 -6.03 -16.58
CA ASP A 124 5.18 -7.34 -17.17
C ASP A 124 3.84 -7.94 -16.67
N THR A 125 3.53 -7.76 -15.39
CA THR A 125 2.25 -8.19 -14.84
C THR A 125 1.10 -7.42 -15.49
N LEU A 126 1.19 -6.10 -15.55
CA LEU A 126 0.13 -5.24 -16.11
C LEU A 126 -0.08 -5.49 -17.61
N ARG A 127 0.98 -5.71 -18.38
CA ARG A 127 0.87 -6.03 -19.81
C ARG A 127 0.12 -7.33 -20.12
N THR A 128 0.17 -8.31 -19.20
CA THR A 128 -0.45 -9.63 -19.38
C THR A 128 -1.82 -9.76 -18.72
N LYS A 129 -2.25 -8.76 -17.96
CA LYS A 129 -3.47 -8.76 -17.16
C LYS A 129 -4.32 -7.51 -17.46
N ASN A 130 -5.61 -7.59 -17.19
CA ASN A 130 -6.51 -6.45 -17.33
C ASN A 130 -6.68 -5.76 -15.97
N PHE A 131 -5.75 -4.85 -15.65
CA PHE A 131 -5.79 -4.06 -14.43
C PHE A 131 -6.24 -2.63 -14.75
N GLU A 132 -7.19 -2.15 -13.97
CA GLU A 132 -7.72 -0.80 -14.04
C GLU A 132 -7.37 -0.06 -12.74
N PHE A 133 -6.89 1.18 -12.86
CA PHE A 133 -6.52 2.02 -11.72
C PHE A 133 -7.44 3.23 -11.67
N VAL A 134 -8.13 3.43 -10.55
CA VAL A 134 -9.14 4.49 -10.43
C VAL A 134 -8.93 5.28 -9.14
N CYS A 135 -8.91 6.61 -9.29
CA CYS A 135 -8.89 7.52 -8.14
C CYS A 135 -10.32 7.76 -7.67
N GLN A 136 -10.79 6.94 -6.72
CA GLN A 136 -12.16 7.02 -6.20
C GLN A 136 -12.24 6.50 -4.76
N ASP A 137 -13.34 6.82 -4.10
CA ASP A 137 -13.64 6.35 -2.76
C ASP A 137 -13.94 4.83 -2.73
N PHE A 138 -13.69 4.20 -1.56
CA PHE A 138 -13.99 2.79 -1.35
C PHE A 138 -15.47 2.47 -1.52
N GLN A 139 -16.36 3.41 -1.18
CA GLN A 139 -17.81 3.22 -1.29
C GLN A 139 -18.20 2.97 -2.75
N GLU A 140 -17.71 3.78 -3.70
CA GLU A 140 -17.99 3.60 -5.12
C GLU A 140 -17.45 2.25 -5.63
N THR A 141 -16.26 1.87 -5.16
CA THR A 141 -15.62 0.60 -5.54
C THR A 141 -16.45 -0.59 -5.06
N ILE A 142 -16.88 -0.60 -3.80
CA ILE A 142 -17.67 -1.69 -3.22
C ILE A 142 -19.05 -1.78 -3.89
N LEU A 143 -19.70 -0.66 -4.12
CA LEU A 143 -21.01 -0.61 -4.80
C LEU A 143 -20.96 -1.11 -6.25
N SER A 144 -19.82 -1.02 -6.91
CA SER A 144 -19.64 -1.53 -8.29
C SER A 144 -19.46 -3.05 -8.36
N ALA A 145 -19.13 -3.71 -7.23
CA ALA A 145 -18.84 -5.13 -7.17
C ALA A 145 -20.08 -6.00 -7.39
N LYS A 146 -19.90 -7.14 -8.04
CA LYS A 146 -20.96 -8.08 -8.44
C LYS A 146 -20.74 -9.45 -7.83
N SER A 147 -21.78 -10.27 -7.87
CA SER A 147 -21.65 -11.70 -7.54
C SER A 147 -20.56 -12.35 -8.40
N GLY A 148 -19.66 -13.08 -7.76
CA GLY A 148 -18.47 -13.68 -8.39
C GLY A 148 -17.18 -12.85 -8.24
N ASP A 149 -17.28 -11.57 -7.88
CA ASP A 149 -16.10 -10.77 -7.56
C ASP A 149 -15.58 -11.08 -6.15
N ILE A 150 -14.30 -10.73 -5.93
CA ILE A 150 -13.66 -10.75 -4.61
C ILE A 150 -13.14 -9.34 -4.32
N ILE A 151 -13.59 -8.75 -3.23
CA ILE A 151 -13.14 -7.45 -2.75
C ILE A 151 -12.04 -7.69 -1.71
N TYR A 152 -10.87 -7.04 -1.87
CA TYR A 152 -9.85 -6.94 -0.84
C TYR A 152 -9.81 -5.52 -0.28
N CYS A 153 -10.07 -5.38 1.01
CA CYS A 153 -10.04 -4.12 1.74
C CYS A 153 -8.87 -4.12 2.74
N ASP A 154 -8.06 -3.07 2.68
CA ASP A 154 -6.98 -2.80 3.65
C ASP A 154 -7.05 -1.31 4.04
N PRO A 155 -8.08 -0.92 4.82
CA PRO A 155 -8.28 0.47 5.24
C PRO A 155 -7.23 0.87 6.28
N PRO A 156 -7.07 2.18 6.54
CA PRO A 156 -6.34 2.65 7.71
C PRO A 156 -6.92 2.04 8.99
N TYR A 157 -6.08 1.50 9.86
CA TYR A 157 -6.53 0.83 11.07
C TYR A 157 -7.11 1.83 12.06
N ILE A 158 -8.40 1.69 12.36
CA ILE A 158 -9.12 2.55 13.31
C ILE A 158 -8.42 2.60 14.67
N GLY A 159 -8.34 3.79 15.28
CA GLY A 159 -7.68 3.99 16.59
C GLY A 159 -6.15 3.93 16.55
N ARG A 160 -5.52 3.71 15.40
CA ARG A 160 -4.07 3.86 15.21
C ARG A 160 -3.78 5.21 14.56
N HIS A 161 -2.87 5.98 15.17
CA HIS A 161 -2.41 7.24 14.58
C HIS A 161 -1.54 6.95 13.37
N VAL A 162 -2.12 7.05 12.19
CA VAL A 162 -1.40 6.94 10.91
C VAL A 162 -1.83 8.11 10.06
N ASP A 163 -0.84 8.93 9.67
CA ASP A 163 -1.03 10.10 8.78
C ASP A 163 -1.19 9.62 7.32
N TYR A 164 -2.37 9.10 6.98
CA TYR A 164 -2.71 8.76 5.59
C TYR A 164 -3.14 9.99 4.78
N PHE A 165 -3.31 9.82 3.48
CA PHE A 165 -3.82 10.85 2.58
C PHE A 165 -5.20 11.38 3.01
N SER A 166 -6.04 10.51 3.56
CA SER A 166 -7.35 10.84 4.17
C SER A 166 -7.40 10.34 5.62
N SER A 167 -8.15 11.07 6.48
CA SER A 167 -8.45 10.62 7.83
C SER A 167 -9.44 9.46 7.81
N TRP A 168 -9.14 8.39 8.57
CA TRP A 168 -10.07 7.29 8.80
C TRP A 168 -10.71 7.44 10.18
N ASN A 169 -12.02 7.37 10.26
CA ASN A 169 -12.76 7.57 11.50
C ASN A 169 -13.89 6.54 11.65
N GLU A 170 -14.64 6.62 12.73
CA GLU A 170 -15.74 5.70 13.07
C GLU A 170 -16.83 5.67 12.00
N THR A 171 -17.16 6.82 11.39
CA THR A 171 -18.14 6.89 10.29
C THR A 171 -17.66 6.06 9.10
N HIS A 172 -16.40 6.20 8.69
CA HIS A 172 -15.86 5.40 7.58
C HIS A 172 -15.84 3.91 7.90
N GLU A 173 -15.56 3.52 9.15
CA GLU A 173 -15.57 2.12 9.58
C GLU A 173 -16.99 1.54 9.52
N THR A 174 -18.01 2.31 9.98
CA THR A 174 -19.41 1.94 9.91
C THR A 174 -19.90 1.83 8.46
N ASP A 175 -19.61 2.83 7.63
CA ASP A 175 -19.97 2.82 6.20
C ASP A 175 -19.37 1.61 5.48
N LEU A 176 -18.09 1.28 5.79
CA LEU A 176 -17.43 0.09 5.24
C LEU A 176 -18.14 -1.20 5.67
N ALA A 177 -18.51 -1.31 6.94
CA ALA A 177 -19.20 -2.49 7.46
C ALA A 177 -20.58 -2.66 6.83
N ASP A 178 -21.35 -1.59 6.70
CA ASP A 178 -22.68 -1.61 6.08
C ASP A 178 -22.59 -2.03 4.60
N LEU A 179 -21.64 -1.46 3.85
CA LEU A 179 -21.43 -1.80 2.45
C LEU A 179 -20.98 -3.24 2.25
N LEU A 180 -20.06 -3.74 3.09
CA LEU A 180 -19.57 -5.12 3.01
C LEU A 180 -20.63 -6.13 3.49
N THR A 181 -21.56 -5.72 4.34
CA THR A 181 -22.70 -6.55 4.74
C THR A 181 -23.70 -6.74 3.59
N LEU A 182 -23.88 -5.71 2.77
CA LEU A 182 -24.87 -5.70 1.67
C LEU A 182 -24.27 -6.17 0.34
N THR A 183 -22.96 -6.27 0.19
CA THR A 183 -22.33 -6.64 -1.09
C THR A 183 -22.69 -8.06 -1.52
N PRO A 184 -22.99 -8.30 -2.81
CA PRO A 184 -23.17 -9.65 -3.35
C PRO A 184 -21.82 -10.38 -3.60
N ALA A 185 -20.70 -9.65 -3.47
CA ALA A 185 -19.37 -10.19 -3.69
C ALA A 185 -18.82 -10.90 -2.45
N LYS A 186 -17.79 -11.71 -2.63
CA LYS A 186 -16.95 -12.16 -1.51
C LYS A 186 -16.02 -11.04 -1.09
N PHE A 187 -15.69 -10.95 0.20
CA PHE A 187 -14.70 -9.98 0.64
C PHE A 187 -13.67 -10.57 1.60
N ILE A 188 -12.51 -9.94 1.61
CA ILE A 188 -11.44 -10.12 2.58
C ILE A 188 -11.10 -8.72 3.09
N LEU A 189 -11.25 -8.51 4.39
CA LEU A 189 -10.88 -7.27 5.06
C LEU A 189 -9.71 -7.53 6.01
N SER A 190 -8.64 -6.74 5.85
CA SER A 190 -7.52 -6.69 6.78
C SER A 190 -7.79 -5.62 7.85
N SER A 191 -7.59 -5.97 9.12
CA SER A 191 -7.71 -5.05 10.25
C SER A 191 -6.80 -5.50 11.39
N TRP A 192 -6.68 -4.69 12.44
CA TRP A 192 -6.05 -5.12 13.67
C TRP A 192 -7.11 -5.61 14.67
N HIS A 193 -6.75 -6.55 15.52
CA HIS A 193 -7.65 -7.09 16.54
C HIS A 193 -7.33 -6.48 17.92
N HIS A 194 -6.14 -6.74 18.45
CA HIS A 194 -5.69 -6.21 19.73
C HIS A 194 -4.16 -6.26 19.85
N ASN A 195 -3.67 -5.60 20.89
CA ASN A 195 -2.34 -5.79 21.46
C ASN A 195 -2.46 -5.79 22.99
N ASP A 196 -1.33 -5.84 23.70
CA ASP A 196 -1.31 -5.88 25.17
C ASP A 196 -1.95 -4.66 25.85
N PHE A 197 -2.18 -3.56 25.10
CA PHE A 197 -2.62 -2.28 25.66
C PHE A 197 -4.00 -1.85 25.18
N ARG A 198 -4.45 -2.33 24.02
CA ARG A 198 -5.67 -1.85 23.36
C ARG A 198 -6.34 -2.94 22.53
N LYS A 199 -7.65 -2.83 22.41
CA LYS A 199 -8.50 -3.68 21.60
C LYS A 199 -9.23 -2.84 20.57
N ASN A 200 -9.46 -3.42 19.41
CA ASN A 200 -10.32 -2.84 18.38
C ASN A 200 -11.78 -3.25 18.65
N GLU A 201 -12.54 -2.35 19.22
CA GLU A 201 -13.95 -2.62 19.60
C GLU A 201 -14.84 -2.87 18.38
N PHE A 202 -14.46 -2.37 17.20
CA PHE A 202 -15.21 -2.60 15.96
C PHE A 202 -15.22 -4.06 15.53
N ILE A 203 -14.24 -4.88 15.96
CA ILE A 203 -14.27 -6.33 15.74
C ILE A 203 -15.51 -6.96 16.34
N GLU A 204 -15.89 -6.55 17.55
CA GLU A 204 -17.06 -7.09 18.24
C GLU A 204 -18.36 -6.45 17.76
N THR A 205 -18.36 -5.15 17.50
CA THR A 205 -19.58 -4.40 17.19
C THR A 205 -20.02 -4.50 15.73
N HIS A 206 -19.07 -4.60 14.78
CA HIS A 206 -19.37 -4.57 13.35
C HIS A 206 -18.99 -5.87 12.63
N TRP A 207 -17.91 -6.53 13.05
CA TRP A 207 -17.32 -7.64 12.30
C TRP A 207 -17.60 -9.03 12.88
N SER A 208 -18.19 -9.13 14.06
CA SER A 208 -18.47 -10.41 14.74
C SER A 208 -19.43 -11.35 14.00
N ILE A 209 -20.25 -10.80 13.09
CA ILE A 209 -21.18 -11.59 12.25
C ILE A 209 -20.48 -12.34 11.13
N PHE A 210 -19.22 -12.03 10.87
CA PHE A 210 -18.40 -12.63 9.81
C PHE A 210 -17.39 -13.63 10.37
N ASN A 211 -16.66 -14.31 9.47
CA ASN A 211 -15.56 -15.17 9.88
C ASN A 211 -14.33 -14.30 10.20
N VAL A 212 -13.83 -14.38 11.42
CA VAL A 212 -12.65 -13.65 11.89
C VAL A 212 -11.54 -14.65 12.16
N ALA A 213 -10.45 -14.56 11.40
CA ALA A 213 -9.20 -15.26 11.66
C ALA A 213 -8.15 -14.28 12.17
N THR A 214 -7.34 -14.69 13.13
CA THR A 214 -6.33 -13.82 13.73
C THR A 214 -4.94 -14.39 13.56
N ARG A 215 -3.95 -13.49 13.41
CA ARG A 215 -2.54 -13.82 13.33
C ARG A 215 -1.71 -12.83 14.12
N GLU A 216 -0.71 -13.32 14.84
CA GLU A 216 0.29 -12.46 15.45
C GLU A 216 1.21 -11.88 14.36
N HIS A 217 1.40 -10.58 14.39
CA HIS A 217 2.33 -9.87 13.52
C HIS A 217 3.25 -8.96 14.34
N PHE A 218 4.55 -9.03 14.04
CA PHE A 218 5.56 -8.23 14.70
C PHE A 218 6.04 -7.10 13.78
N TYR A 219 5.69 -5.86 14.13
CA TYR A 219 6.12 -4.70 13.36
C TYR A 219 7.55 -4.28 13.71
N HIS A 220 8.47 -4.46 12.77
CA HIS A 220 9.87 -4.02 12.93
C HIS A 220 10.06 -2.50 12.81
N VAL A 221 9.01 -1.74 12.51
CA VAL A 221 9.04 -0.29 12.28
C VAL A 221 8.57 0.45 13.53
N GLY A 222 9.50 1.02 14.28
CA GLY A 222 9.20 1.87 15.44
C GLY A 222 10.47 2.54 15.93
N GLY A 223 10.37 3.82 16.35
CA GLY A 223 11.52 4.65 16.76
C GLY A 223 12.26 4.16 18.02
N LYS A 224 11.65 3.33 18.85
CA LYS A 224 12.26 2.71 20.03
C LYS A 224 11.95 1.22 20.05
N GLU A 225 12.96 0.40 20.31
CA GLU A 225 12.86 -1.07 20.35
C GLU A 225 11.86 -1.55 21.40
N ALA A 226 11.78 -0.88 22.56
CA ALA A 226 10.82 -1.18 23.62
C ALA A 226 9.34 -0.97 23.23
N ASN A 227 9.04 -0.30 22.12
CA ASN A 227 7.68 -0.08 21.63
C ASN A 227 7.27 -1.07 20.50
N ARG A 228 8.10 -2.06 20.23
CA ARG A 228 7.86 -3.08 19.20
C ARG A 228 7.17 -4.28 19.81
N ASN A 229 5.91 -4.13 20.17
CA ASN A 229 5.10 -5.22 20.69
C ASN A 229 4.37 -5.94 19.54
N PRO A 230 4.14 -7.25 19.67
CA PRO A 230 3.32 -7.98 18.72
C PRO A 230 1.91 -7.38 18.67
N VAL A 231 1.33 -7.43 17.51
CA VAL A 231 -0.06 -7.02 17.28
C VAL A 231 -0.79 -8.22 16.71
N ILE A 232 -1.93 -8.53 17.27
CA ILE A 232 -2.82 -9.52 16.67
C ILE A 232 -3.60 -8.81 15.57
N GLU A 233 -3.36 -9.23 14.33
CA GLU A 233 -4.12 -8.79 13.17
C GLU A 233 -5.32 -9.69 12.94
N ALA A 234 -6.35 -9.14 12.29
CA ALA A 234 -7.56 -9.84 11.92
C ALA A 234 -7.71 -9.87 10.39
N MET A 235 -8.08 -11.02 9.89
CA MET A 235 -8.62 -11.20 8.54
C MET A 235 -10.09 -11.56 8.66
N ILE A 236 -10.95 -10.73 8.08
CA ILE A 236 -12.41 -10.84 8.19
C ILE A 236 -12.97 -11.18 6.81
N THR A 237 -13.86 -12.19 6.74
CA THR A 237 -14.42 -12.66 5.46
C THR A 237 -15.89 -13.03 5.61
N ASN A 238 -16.68 -12.85 4.53
CA ASN A 238 -18.05 -13.34 4.45
C ASN A 238 -18.17 -14.79 3.92
N PHE A 239 -17.05 -15.51 3.82
CA PHE A 239 -17.01 -16.91 3.42
C PHE A 239 -16.06 -17.72 4.33
N LYS A 240 -16.31 -19.02 4.42
CA LYS A 240 -15.42 -19.93 5.16
C LYS A 240 -14.22 -20.30 4.28
N PHE A 241 -13.03 -20.24 4.86
CA PHE A 241 -11.81 -20.75 4.23
C PHE A 241 -11.31 -21.99 4.98
N ASN A 242 -10.76 -22.96 4.25
CA ASN A 242 -10.20 -24.17 4.85
C ASN A 242 -8.81 -23.90 5.39
N ARG A 243 -8.57 -24.24 6.67
CA ARG A 243 -7.26 -24.11 7.32
C ARG A 243 -6.12 -24.92 6.67
N THR A 244 -6.45 -25.97 5.90
CA THR A 244 -5.46 -26.78 5.16
C THR A 244 -4.71 -25.99 4.09
N VAL A 245 -5.25 -24.87 3.63
CA VAL A 245 -4.55 -23.95 2.70
C VAL A 245 -3.54 -23.08 3.45
N GLU A 246 -3.78 -22.78 4.73
CA GLU A 246 -2.90 -21.98 5.58
C GLU A 246 -1.52 -22.63 5.76
N GLU A 247 -1.46 -23.94 6.02
CA GLU A 247 -0.20 -24.67 6.18
C GLU A 247 0.61 -24.79 4.88
N ALA A 248 -0.06 -24.91 3.75
CA ALA A 248 0.60 -25.00 2.44
C ALA A 248 1.19 -23.66 2.02
N VAL A 249 0.46 -22.56 2.22
CA VAL A 249 0.93 -21.20 1.92
C VAL A 249 2.06 -20.77 2.87
N LEU A 250 1.97 -21.11 4.15
CA LEU A 250 3.03 -20.81 5.12
C LEU A 250 4.33 -21.55 4.80
N LYS A 251 4.27 -22.83 4.41
CA LYS A 251 5.44 -23.59 3.97
C LYS A 251 6.08 -23.02 2.70
N GLN A 252 5.28 -22.49 1.79
CA GLN A 252 5.79 -21.88 0.56
C GLN A 252 6.50 -20.55 0.85
N PHE A 253 5.96 -19.72 1.73
CA PHE A 253 6.61 -18.49 2.18
C PHE A 253 7.89 -18.70 2.99
N GLU A 254 7.95 -19.74 3.81
CA GLU A 254 9.16 -20.12 4.57
C GLU A 254 10.28 -20.61 3.65
N LEU A 255 9.94 -21.30 2.55
CA LEU A 255 10.90 -21.78 1.53
C LEU A 255 11.42 -20.66 0.62
N GLU A 256 10.67 -19.57 0.42
CA GLU A 256 11.10 -18.42 -0.39
C GLU A 256 11.90 -17.37 0.42
N MET A 257 11.92 -17.48 1.75
CA MET A 257 12.66 -16.59 2.66
C MET A 257 13.94 -17.21 3.23
N ALA A 258 14.20 -18.49 3.00
CA ALA A 258 15.43 -19.21 3.38
C ALA A 258 16.46 -19.20 2.23
#